data_d5928b18cebef728aa737727b0ebae9c
#
_entry.id   d5928b18cebef728aa737727b0ebae9c
#
_cell.length_a   1.000
_cell.length_b   1.000
_cell.length_c   1.000
_cell.angle_alpha   90.00
_cell.angle_beta   90.00
_cell.angle_gamma   90.00
#
_symmetry.space_group_name_H-M   'P 1'
#
loop_
_entity.id
_entity.type
_entity.pdbx_description
1 polymer ?
#
loop_
_entity_poly.entity_id
_entity_poly.type
_entity_poly.pdbx_seq_one_letter_code
_entity_poly.pdbx_strand_id
1 'polypeptide(L)'
;SFNFYKVSKPWGYELWINSLNTDFAFKKIYIKKGFQTSLQFHNYKRETNLVLEGEARFFYKKNKQVKNMNVTTKDIGSKKIKKGTIINVYPKILHRIKALRNLTLYEVSSPHLKDVVRIQDDTNRMSGHIKSEH
;
A
#
# COMPACT_ATOMS: atom_id res chain seq x y z
N SER A 1 -17.96 -7.82 18.45
CA SER A 1 -17.96 -8.71 17.30
C SER A 1 -16.54 -9.14 16.95
N PHE A 2 -16.40 -10.40 16.54
CA PHE A 2 -15.11 -10.94 16.10
C PHE A 2 -14.99 -10.97 14.57
N ASN A 3 -15.90 -10.33 13.89
CA ASN A 3 -15.90 -10.32 12.43
C ASN A 3 -14.86 -9.35 11.90
N PHE A 4 -14.08 -9.82 10.96
CA PHE A 4 -13.17 -8.98 10.16
C PHE A 4 -13.37 -9.32 8.69
N TYR A 5 -12.88 -8.46 7.84
CA TYR A 5 -13.04 -8.59 6.40
C TYR A 5 -11.69 -8.87 5.76
N LYS A 6 -11.60 -9.97 5.01
CA LYS A 6 -10.36 -10.36 4.31
C LYS A 6 -10.48 -10.05 2.83
N VAL A 7 -9.50 -9.35 2.29
CA VAL A 7 -9.40 -9.05 0.86
C VAL A 7 -8.16 -9.74 0.31
N SER A 8 -8.36 -10.68 -0.61
CA SER A 8 -7.25 -11.35 -1.28
C SER A 8 -6.66 -10.44 -2.35
N LYS A 9 -5.33 -10.47 -2.45
CA LYS A 9 -4.55 -9.71 -3.44
C LYS A 9 -3.62 -10.66 -4.17
N PRO A 10 -3.15 -10.31 -5.37
CA PRO A 10 -2.16 -11.14 -6.07
C PRO A 10 -0.88 -11.40 -5.27
N TRP A 11 -0.52 -10.47 -4.40
CA TRP A 11 0.70 -10.53 -3.60
C TRP A 11 0.50 -11.09 -2.19
N GLY A 12 -0.76 -11.38 -1.78
CA GLY A 12 -1.05 -11.85 -0.43
C GLY A 12 -2.47 -11.47 -0.01
N TYR A 13 -2.61 -10.76 1.11
CA TYR A 13 -3.95 -10.37 1.57
C TYR A 13 -3.91 -9.17 2.51
N GLU A 14 -5.09 -8.59 2.70
CA GLU A 14 -5.36 -7.57 3.72
C GLU A 14 -6.46 -8.09 4.64
N LEU A 15 -6.27 -7.95 5.94
CA LEU A 15 -7.34 -8.10 6.93
C LEU A 15 -7.77 -6.71 7.36
N TRP A 16 -9.02 -6.38 7.09
CA TRP A 16 -9.59 -5.10 7.51
C TRP A 16 -10.10 -5.29 8.94
N ILE A 17 -9.26 -4.93 9.92
CA ILE A 17 -9.46 -5.28 11.33
C ILE A 17 -10.71 -4.63 11.91
N ASN A 18 -10.95 -3.37 11.59
CA ASN A 18 -12.16 -2.69 12.02
C ASN A 18 -13.28 -2.72 10.97
N SER A 19 -13.20 -3.70 10.07
CA SER A 19 -14.18 -3.89 8.99
C SER A 19 -14.36 -2.65 8.12
N LEU A 20 -15.58 -2.25 7.88
CA LEU A 20 -15.92 -1.12 7.04
C LEU A 20 -16.20 0.15 7.86
N ASN A 21 -15.50 0.30 8.97
CA ASN A 21 -15.62 1.51 9.80
C ASN A 21 -15.31 2.74 8.94
N THR A 22 -16.12 3.80 9.10
CA THR A 22 -16.00 4.99 8.28
C THR A 22 -15.10 6.07 8.87
N ASP A 23 -14.66 5.93 10.12
CA ASP A 23 -13.85 6.94 10.80
C ASP A 23 -12.36 6.79 10.52
N PHE A 24 -11.90 5.57 10.38
CA PHE A 24 -10.51 5.24 10.05
C PHE A 24 -10.44 3.82 9.49
N ALA A 25 -9.30 3.46 8.90
CA ALA A 25 -9.04 2.09 8.48
C ALA A 25 -7.86 1.54 9.25
N PHE A 26 -8.01 0.31 9.74
CA PHE A 26 -6.95 -0.41 10.43
C PHE A 26 -6.84 -1.80 9.78
N LYS A 27 -5.68 -2.07 9.17
CA LYS A 27 -5.47 -3.29 8.39
C LYS A 27 -4.22 -4.01 8.80
N LYS A 28 -4.29 -5.33 8.74
CA LYS A 28 -3.10 -6.18 8.72
C LYS A 28 -2.85 -6.57 7.28
N ILE A 29 -1.63 -6.33 6.80
CA ILE A 29 -1.26 -6.60 5.41
C ILE A 29 -0.16 -7.65 5.39
N TYR A 30 -0.35 -8.68 4.57
CA TYR A 30 0.62 -9.74 4.35
C TYR A 30 1.04 -9.73 2.89
N ILE A 31 2.36 -9.64 2.65
CA ILE A 31 2.93 -9.71 1.31
C ILE A 31 3.90 -10.88 1.26
N LYS A 32 3.64 -11.80 0.36
CA LYS A 32 4.46 -13.00 0.18
C LYS A 32 5.83 -12.64 -0.40
N LYS A 33 6.88 -13.30 0.10
CA LYS A 33 8.24 -13.13 -0.41
C LYS A 33 8.29 -13.13 -1.93
N GLY A 34 8.97 -12.17 -2.51
CA GLY A 34 9.13 -12.01 -3.95
C GLY A 34 7.99 -11.26 -4.65
N PHE A 35 6.89 -11.01 -3.94
CA PHE A 35 5.75 -10.28 -4.49
C PHE A 35 5.81 -8.82 -4.07
N GLN A 36 5.06 -7.99 -4.78
CA GLN A 36 5.01 -6.56 -4.52
C GLN A 36 3.61 -6.02 -4.76
N THR A 37 3.30 -4.93 -4.08
CA THR A 37 2.06 -4.19 -4.33
C THR A 37 2.15 -3.48 -5.67
N SER A 38 1.01 -3.02 -6.19
CA SER A 38 1.01 -2.15 -7.35
C SER A 38 1.77 -0.87 -7.07
N LEU A 39 2.33 -0.27 -8.10
CA LEU A 39 2.87 1.08 -8.03
C LEU A 39 1.68 2.03 -8.07
N GLN A 40 1.48 2.79 -6.99
CA GLN A 40 0.23 3.48 -6.76
C GLN A 40 0.40 4.77 -5.98
N PHE A 41 -0.61 5.61 -6.02
CA PHE A 41 -0.74 6.74 -5.13
C PHE A 41 -2.21 6.88 -4.71
N HIS A 42 -2.44 7.70 -3.69
CA HIS A 42 -3.77 8.02 -3.19
C HIS A 42 -4.00 9.52 -3.33
N ASN A 43 -5.20 9.92 -3.70
CA ASN A 43 -5.52 11.34 -3.84
C ASN A 43 -5.71 12.02 -2.48
N TYR A 44 -6.33 11.32 -1.52
CA TYR A 44 -6.69 11.87 -0.22
C TYR A 44 -6.18 11.05 0.94
N LYS A 45 -6.03 9.74 0.75
CA LYS A 45 -5.67 8.80 1.79
C LYS A 45 -4.28 9.10 2.34
N ARG A 46 -4.20 9.16 3.65
CA ARG A 46 -2.96 9.26 4.41
C ARG A 46 -2.83 8.01 5.27
N GLU A 47 -1.66 7.40 5.30
CA GLU A 47 -1.46 6.15 6.02
C GLU A 47 -0.16 6.12 6.78
N THR A 48 -0.16 5.33 7.87
CA THR A 48 1.04 4.99 8.62
C THR A 48 1.11 3.47 8.68
N ASN A 49 2.27 2.93 8.34
CA ASN A 49 2.53 1.49 8.33
C ASN A 49 3.60 1.14 9.36
N LEU A 50 3.39 0.06 10.09
CA LEU A 50 4.36 -0.50 11.02
C LEU A 50 4.70 -1.92 10.59
N VAL A 51 5.98 -2.17 10.29
CA VAL A 51 6.45 -3.51 9.92
C VAL A 51 6.55 -4.38 11.18
N LEU A 52 5.79 -5.48 11.20
CA LEU A 52 5.79 -6.44 12.31
C LEU A 52 6.78 -7.56 12.11
N GLU A 53 6.88 -8.08 10.89
CA GLU A 53 7.74 -9.21 10.54
C GLU A 53 8.21 -9.08 9.10
N GLY A 54 9.42 -9.60 8.83
CA GLY A 54 9.95 -9.68 7.48
C GLY A 54 10.84 -8.53 7.09
N GLU A 55 11.13 -8.49 5.80
CA GLU A 55 11.94 -7.44 5.19
C GLU A 55 11.38 -7.09 3.83
N ALA A 56 11.51 -5.84 3.43
CA ALA A 56 11.02 -5.36 2.16
C ALA A 56 11.84 -4.20 1.64
N ARG A 57 11.63 -3.88 0.37
CA ARG A 57 12.04 -2.61 -0.22
C ARG A 57 10.81 -1.73 -0.36
N PHE A 58 10.91 -0.53 0.17
CA PHE A 58 9.89 0.48 0.00
C PHE A 58 10.37 1.46 -1.09
N PHE A 59 9.63 1.49 -2.19
CA PHE A 59 9.91 2.39 -3.31
C PHE A 59 8.99 3.59 -3.21
N TYR A 60 9.52 4.78 -3.43
CA TYR A 60 8.74 6.01 -3.35
C TYR A 60 9.37 7.13 -4.15
N LYS A 61 8.54 8.05 -4.60
CA LYS A 61 9.00 9.23 -5.32
C LYS A 61 9.04 10.40 -4.33
N LYS A 62 10.19 10.60 -3.74
CA LYS A 62 10.40 11.55 -2.64
C LYS A 62 10.11 12.99 -3.08
N ASN A 63 9.34 13.71 -2.23
CA ASN A 63 9.06 15.14 -2.38
C ASN A 63 8.38 15.54 -3.69
N LYS A 64 7.79 14.58 -4.39
CA LYS A 64 7.07 14.87 -5.65
C LYS A 64 5.69 14.27 -5.63
N GLN A 65 4.70 15.11 -5.49
CA GLN A 65 3.32 14.68 -5.61
C GLN A 65 2.95 14.45 -7.07
N VAL A 66 2.16 13.40 -7.32
CA VAL A 66 1.64 13.13 -8.64
C VAL A 66 0.60 14.18 -9.00
N LYS A 67 0.71 14.78 -10.20
CA LYS A 67 -0.23 15.79 -10.69
C LYS A 67 -1.20 15.25 -11.73
N ASN A 68 -0.80 14.21 -12.47
CA ASN A 68 -1.63 13.58 -13.50
C ASN A 68 -1.18 12.14 -13.69
N MET A 69 -1.84 11.42 -14.59
CA MET A 69 -1.55 10.00 -14.84
C MET A 69 -0.26 9.75 -15.64
N ASN A 70 0.32 10.78 -16.23
CA ASN A 70 1.59 10.65 -16.96
C ASN A 70 2.76 10.67 -15.99
N VAL A 71 2.92 9.60 -15.23
CA VAL A 71 3.92 9.48 -14.19
C VAL A 71 5.11 8.70 -14.74
N THR A 72 6.30 9.29 -14.60
CA THR A 72 7.54 8.59 -14.93
C THR A 72 8.03 7.81 -13.72
N THR A 73 8.60 6.62 -13.97
CA THR A 73 9.24 5.81 -12.95
C THR A 73 10.71 6.19 -12.72
N LYS A 74 11.20 7.20 -13.42
CA LYS A 74 12.52 7.77 -13.17
C LYS A 74 12.56 8.37 -11.76
N ASP A 75 13.72 8.33 -11.15
CA ASP A 75 13.98 8.94 -9.84
C ASP A 75 13.14 8.39 -8.70
N ILE A 76 12.67 7.15 -8.84
CA ILE A 76 12.06 6.45 -7.72
C ILE A 76 13.18 5.99 -6.78
N GLY A 77 13.15 6.52 -5.57
CA GLY A 77 14.04 6.09 -4.51
C GLY A 77 13.58 4.81 -3.86
N SER A 78 14.45 4.17 -3.13
CA SER A 78 14.07 3.00 -2.34
C SER A 78 14.83 2.96 -1.02
N LYS A 79 14.22 2.32 -0.03
CA LYS A 79 14.82 2.03 1.26
C LYS A 79 14.50 0.61 1.65
N LYS A 80 15.44 -0.08 2.28
CA LYS A 80 15.16 -1.36 2.92
C LYS A 80 14.42 -1.11 4.23
N ILE A 81 13.34 -1.84 4.43
CA ILE A 81 12.54 -1.78 5.66
C ILE A 81 12.51 -3.16 6.30
N LYS A 82 12.41 -3.18 7.63
CA LYS A 82 12.44 -4.39 8.43
C LYS A 82 11.56 -4.23 9.66
N LYS A 83 11.47 -5.27 10.47
CA LYS A 83 10.72 -5.26 11.73
C LYS A 83 10.97 -3.98 12.53
N GLY A 84 9.92 -3.31 12.92
CA GLY A 84 9.96 -2.07 13.70
C GLY A 84 10.00 -0.80 12.87
N THR A 85 10.19 -0.89 11.55
CA THR A 85 10.18 0.30 10.69
C THR A 85 8.77 0.89 10.61
N ILE A 86 8.69 2.21 10.71
CA ILE A 86 7.45 2.98 10.56
C ILE A 86 7.55 3.80 9.28
N ILE A 87 6.52 3.74 8.45
CA ILE A 87 6.45 4.47 7.18
C ILE A 87 5.17 5.30 7.18
N ASN A 88 5.32 6.60 6.95
CA ASN A 88 4.20 7.49 6.72
C ASN A 88 4.10 7.78 5.22
N VAL A 89 2.93 7.55 4.66
CA VAL A 89 2.66 7.82 3.24
C VAL A 89 1.59 8.91 3.15
N TYR A 90 1.98 10.03 2.54
CA TYR A 90 1.11 11.18 2.34
C TYR A 90 0.36 11.08 1.02
N PRO A 91 -0.75 11.81 0.86
CA PRO A 91 -1.48 11.84 -0.41
C PRO A 91 -0.58 12.20 -1.58
N LYS A 92 -0.86 11.59 -2.73
CA LYS A 92 -0.18 11.84 -4.02
C LYS A 92 1.30 11.48 -4.06
N ILE A 93 1.76 10.68 -3.11
CA ILE A 93 3.13 10.13 -3.14
C ILE A 93 3.09 8.76 -3.80
N LEU A 94 3.75 8.64 -4.93
CA LEU A 94 3.88 7.38 -5.66
C LEU A 94 4.74 6.42 -4.86
N HIS A 95 4.25 5.21 -4.63
CA HIS A 95 4.95 4.23 -3.78
C HIS A 95 4.59 2.79 -4.13
N ARG A 96 5.43 1.88 -3.65
CA ARG A 96 5.28 0.42 -3.80
C ARG A 96 6.11 -0.27 -2.72
N ILE A 97 5.64 -1.43 -2.27
CA ILE A 97 6.40 -2.29 -1.36
C ILE A 97 6.66 -3.63 -2.04
N LYS A 98 7.92 -4.06 -2.06
CA LYS A 98 8.32 -5.39 -2.53
C LYS A 98 8.84 -6.20 -1.35
N ALA A 99 8.23 -7.34 -1.06
CA ALA A 99 8.67 -8.20 0.02
C ALA A 99 9.94 -8.97 -0.37
N LEU A 100 10.99 -8.84 0.43
CA LEU A 100 12.23 -9.62 0.31
C LEU A 100 12.14 -10.90 1.13
N ARG A 101 11.31 -10.90 2.16
CA ARG A 101 10.88 -12.04 2.96
C ARG A 101 9.39 -11.87 3.19
N ASN A 102 8.70 -12.93 3.62
CA ASN A 102 7.29 -12.80 3.97
C ASN A 102 7.10 -11.64 4.92
N LEU A 103 6.33 -10.66 4.51
CA LEU A 103 6.18 -9.38 5.18
C LEU A 103 4.80 -9.27 5.81
N THR A 104 4.78 -8.88 7.07
CA THR A 104 3.53 -8.53 7.76
C THR A 104 3.66 -7.11 8.29
N LEU A 105 2.65 -6.30 8.03
CA LEU A 105 2.61 -4.95 8.58
C LEU A 105 1.19 -4.58 8.99
N TYR A 106 1.09 -3.61 9.90
CA TYR A 106 -0.16 -2.93 10.20
C TYR A 106 -0.21 -1.60 9.47
N GLU A 107 -1.36 -1.31 8.89
CA GLU A 107 -1.64 -0.01 8.29
C GLU A 107 -2.80 0.64 9.03
N VAL A 108 -2.60 1.88 9.47
CA VAL A 108 -3.67 2.75 9.94
C VAL A 108 -3.78 3.90 8.95
N SER A 109 -4.97 4.17 8.49
CA SER A 109 -5.16 5.21 7.47
C SER A 109 -6.46 5.97 7.69
N SER A 110 -6.55 7.12 6.99
CA SER A 110 -7.83 7.80 6.82
C SER A 110 -8.83 6.87 6.11
N PRO A 111 -10.14 7.13 6.21
CA PRO A 111 -11.17 6.17 5.78
C PRO A 111 -11.43 6.13 4.26
N HIS A 112 -10.46 6.48 3.45
CA HIS A 112 -10.58 6.53 1.99
C HIS A 112 -10.25 5.15 1.39
N LEU A 113 -11.11 4.17 1.61
CA LEU A 113 -10.85 2.76 1.29
C LEU A 113 -10.73 2.46 -0.20
N LYS A 114 -11.36 3.28 -1.05
CA LYS A 114 -11.36 3.07 -2.51
C LYS A 114 -10.47 4.05 -3.27
N ASP A 115 -9.71 4.84 -2.54
CA ASP A 115 -8.87 5.89 -3.10
C ASP A 115 -7.50 5.33 -3.49
N VAL A 116 -7.46 4.59 -4.59
CA VAL A 116 -6.22 4.01 -5.13
C VAL A 116 -6.14 4.30 -6.61
N VAL A 117 -5.02 4.86 -7.04
CA VAL A 117 -4.69 5.05 -8.46
C VAL A 117 -3.46 4.22 -8.77
N ARG A 118 -3.61 3.19 -9.61
CA ARG A 118 -2.53 2.30 -10.00
C ARG A 118 -1.86 2.78 -11.28
N ILE A 119 -0.53 2.81 -11.24
CA ILE A 119 0.27 3.20 -12.41
C ILE A 119 0.86 1.96 -13.08
N GLN A 120 1.33 1.01 -12.28
CA GLN A 120 1.96 -0.21 -12.76
C GLN A 120 1.63 -1.35 -11.81
N ASP A 121 1.42 -2.54 -12.37
CA ASP A 121 1.08 -3.72 -11.56
C ASP A 121 1.66 -4.96 -12.21
N ASP A 122 2.38 -5.77 -11.43
CA ASP A 122 3.03 -7.00 -11.88
C ASP A 122 2.05 -8.09 -12.31
N THR A 123 0.77 -7.93 -11.98
CA THR A 123 -0.26 -8.91 -12.29
C THR A 123 -1.11 -8.52 -13.50
N ASN A 124 -0.65 -7.56 -14.28
CA ASN A 124 -1.34 -7.06 -15.47
C ASN A 124 -2.71 -6.43 -15.18
N ARG A 125 -2.93 -5.94 -13.96
CA ARG A 125 -4.14 -5.16 -13.68
C ARG A 125 -4.07 -3.84 -14.43
N MET A 126 -5.22 -3.32 -14.81
CA MET A 126 -5.28 -2.05 -15.55
C MET A 126 -4.78 -0.89 -14.68
N SER A 127 -4.05 0.03 -15.30
CA SER A 127 -3.70 1.30 -14.67
C SER A 127 -4.95 2.16 -14.52
N GLY A 128 -4.93 3.05 -13.52
CA GLY A 128 -6.01 3.99 -13.28
C GLY A 128 -6.69 3.78 -11.94
N HIS A 129 -7.79 4.51 -11.74
CA HIS A 129 -8.50 4.50 -10.47
C HIS A 129 -9.35 3.23 -10.31
N ILE A 130 -9.15 2.54 -9.19
CA ILE A 130 -9.89 1.32 -8.86
C ILE A 130 -10.86 1.63 -7.74
N LYS A 131 -12.16 1.60 -8.05
CA LYS A 131 -13.21 1.96 -7.09
C LYS A 131 -13.61 0.82 -6.16
N SER A 132 -13.43 -0.43 -6.57
CA SER A 132 -13.91 -1.61 -5.85
C SER A 132 -12.87 -2.24 -4.96
N GLU A 133 -11.62 -1.84 -5.02
CA GLU A 133 -10.58 -2.40 -4.17
C GLU A 133 -9.64 -1.31 -3.66
N HIS A 134 -8.95 -1.71 -2.63
CA HIS A 134 -8.05 -0.81 -1.92
C HIS A 134 -6.61 -1.28 -2.05
#